data_a1b9bc0161b2cf4cd19f557fd160d272
#
_entry.id   a1b9bc0161b2cf4cd19f557fd160d272
#
_cell.length_a   1.000
_cell.length_b   1.000
_cell.length_c   1.000
_cell.angle_alpha   90.00
_cell.angle_beta   90.00
_cell.angle_gamma   90.00
#
_symmetry.space_group_name_H-M   'P 1'
#
loop_
_entity.id
_entity.type
_entity.pdbx_description
1 polymer ?
#
loop_
_entity_poly.entity_id
_entity_poly.type
_entity_poly.pdbx_seq_one_letter_code
_entity_poly.pdbx_strand_id
1 'polypeptide(L)'
;MYKEGELTLGLHIPLENYRFDTPTMERQVELSQLAENYGFTSLWFRDVLLEDPSFGDPAVGQIYDMLIYLTYLASQTKKIALGTSAIVLSLRHPLRVAKEIATIDQLFPERLIMGVSSGDRRADFLGLNVNHDDRGQRFVEAFHYLNKVLYEEFPSIRTAFGNMQGSNLVPKPTKRIPTMITGYAQQSMEWFAKNGDGWMYYPRSPHLQAETIRQWRELVEQYCPGVFKPFTQPMHLDLAEDPNEMPIPIRLGFRVGRNRLIELLNIYKEIGVNHLFFALFDSKRPAEEVIHELGQEVLPHFPANK
;
A
#
# COMPACT_ATOMS: atom_id res chain seq x y z
N MET A 1 12.11 5.78 -4.89
CA MET A 1 11.37 6.08 -3.64
C MET A 1 12.02 5.44 -2.42
N TYR A 2 12.33 4.17 -2.43
CA TYR A 2 12.87 3.47 -1.26
C TYR A 2 14.39 3.42 -1.24
N LYS A 3 14.99 3.83 -0.14
CA LYS A 3 16.42 3.68 0.13
C LYS A 3 16.66 3.21 1.57
N GLU A 4 17.73 2.47 1.78
CA GLU A 4 18.12 2.03 3.10
C GLU A 4 18.44 3.21 4.00
N GLY A 5 17.97 3.17 5.27
CA GLY A 5 18.18 4.24 6.24
C GLY A 5 17.36 5.52 5.99
N GLU A 6 16.51 5.56 4.96
CA GLU A 6 15.64 6.70 4.67
C GLU A 6 14.18 6.35 4.94
N LEU A 7 13.43 7.34 5.42
CA LEU A 7 11.98 7.28 5.57
C LEU A 7 11.33 8.29 4.62
N THR A 8 10.39 7.84 3.82
CA THR A 8 9.55 8.70 2.98
C THR A 8 8.10 8.65 3.44
N LEU A 9 7.32 9.69 3.16
CA LEU A 9 5.95 9.82 3.62
C LEU A 9 4.97 9.85 2.45
N GLY A 10 3.84 9.17 2.62
CA GLY A 10 2.72 9.12 1.69
C GLY A 10 1.38 9.33 2.38
N LEU A 11 0.31 9.26 1.61
CA LEU A 11 -1.05 9.38 2.09
C LEU A 11 -1.92 8.23 1.60
N HIS A 12 -2.94 7.90 2.37
CA HIS A 12 -3.92 6.86 2.04
C HIS A 12 -5.23 7.52 1.56
N ILE A 13 -5.75 7.07 0.45
CA ILE A 13 -7.02 7.53 -0.10
C ILE A 13 -8.20 6.80 0.59
N PRO A 14 -9.29 7.49 0.94
CA PRO A 14 -9.60 8.89 0.67
C PRO A 14 -8.91 9.88 1.63
N LEU A 15 -8.65 11.09 1.14
CA LEU A 15 -8.05 12.19 1.90
C LEU A 15 -9.16 12.96 2.62
N GLU A 16 -9.81 12.32 3.56
CA GLU A 16 -10.88 12.90 4.36
C GLU A 16 -11.11 12.11 5.66
N ASN A 17 -11.79 12.73 6.61
CA ASN A 17 -12.32 12.07 7.79
C ASN A 17 -13.70 11.50 7.46
N TYR A 18 -13.91 10.21 7.65
CA TYR A 18 -15.19 9.57 7.41
C TYR A 18 -15.61 8.57 8.51
N ARG A 19 -14.84 8.37 9.57
CA ARG A 19 -15.14 7.67 10.84
C ARG A 19 -16.28 6.65 10.80
N PHE A 20 -16.12 5.57 10.05
CA PHE A 20 -17.13 4.52 9.87
C PHE A 20 -18.32 4.87 8.98
N ASP A 21 -18.43 6.11 8.51
CA ASP A 21 -19.38 6.50 7.48
C ASP A 21 -18.82 6.23 6.09
N THR A 22 -19.68 6.30 5.08
CA THR A 22 -19.24 6.28 3.68
C THR A 22 -18.55 7.61 3.36
N PRO A 23 -17.32 7.61 2.84
CA PRO A 23 -16.64 8.84 2.47
C PRO A 23 -17.37 9.58 1.34
N THR A 24 -17.27 10.90 1.35
CA THR A 24 -17.90 11.76 0.33
C THR A 24 -17.18 11.70 -1.00
N MET A 25 -15.88 11.41 -0.98
CA MET A 25 -14.97 11.44 -2.13
C MET A 25 -14.82 12.83 -2.77
N GLU A 26 -15.27 13.87 -2.08
CA GLU A 26 -15.14 15.25 -2.57
C GLU A 26 -13.69 15.72 -2.54
N ARG A 27 -13.32 16.59 -3.48
CA ARG A 27 -12.02 17.27 -3.57
C ARG A 27 -10.78 16.35 -3.59
N GLN A 28 -10.94 15.04 -3.85
CA GLN A 28 -9.82 14.10 -3.81
C GLN A 28 -8.72 14.44 -4.84
N VAL A 29 -9.08 14.98 -6.00
CA VAL A 29 -8.12 15.44 -7.02
C VAL A 29 -7.31 16.62 -6.50
N GLU A 30 -7.97 17.65 -5.97
CA GLU A 30 -7.32 18.85 -5.44
C GLU A 30 -6.37 18.51 -4.28
N LEU A 31 -6.83 17.67 -3.34
CA LEU A 31 -6.04 17.24 -2.19
C LEU A 31 -4.86 16.34 -2.62
N SER A 32 -5.03 15.51 -3.63
CA SER A 32 -3.94 14.70 -4.19
C SER A 32 -2.87 15.57 -4.86
N GLN A 33 -3.28 16.60 -5.61
CA GLN A 33 -2.39 17.58 -6.21
C GLN A 33 -1.67 18.44 -5.14
N LEU A 34 -2.38 18.81 -4.08
CA LEU A 34 -1.81 19.50 -2.92
C LEU A 34 -0.71 18.65 -2.26
N ALA A 35 -1.00 17.38 -2.02
CA ALA A 35 -0.04 16.42 -1.46
C ALA A 35 1.20 16.27 -2.38
N GLU A 36 1.00 16.14 -3.69
CA GLU A 36 2.09 16.09 -4.66
C GLU A 36 2.95 17.35 -4.63
N ASN A 37 2.32 18.54 -4.55
CA ASN A 37 3.03 19.83 -4.52
C ASN A 37 3.88 19.99 -3.27
N TYR A 38 3.45 19.45 -2.12
CA TYR A 38 4.25 19.44 -0.89
C TYR A 38 5.38 18.41 -0.93
N GLY A 39 5.34 17.41 -1.80
CA GLY A 39 6.37 16.38 -1.92
C GLY A 39 6.05 15.09 -1.17
N PHE A 40 4.80 14.82 -0.83
CA PHE A 40 4.41 13.45 -0.48
C PHE A 40 4.76 12.52 -1.62
N THR A 41 5.33 11.35 -1.28
CA THR A 41 5.92 10.47 -2.30
C THR A 41 4.92 9.52 -2.93
N SER A 42 3.78 9.27 -2.26
CA SER A 42 2.80 8.27 -2.75
C SER A 42 1.38 8.49 -2.25
N LEU A 43 0.42 8.01 -3.03
CA LEU A 43 -0.98 7.80 -2.66
C LEU A 43 -1.28 6.30 -2.66
N TRP A 44 -1.99 5.82 -1.63
CA TRP A 44 -2.28 4.39 -1.45
C TRP A 44 -3.77 4.11 -1.49
N PHE A 45 -4.16 3.01 -2.14
CA PHE A 45 -5.54 2.66 -2.44
C PHE A 45 -5.89 1.27 -1.90
N ARG A 46 -7.12 1.10 -1.39
CA ARG A 46 -7.63 -0.19 -0.88
C ARG A 46 -8.45 -0.94 -1.93
N ASP A 47 -8.38 -2.26 -1.90
CA ASP A 47 -9.21 -3.16 -2.70
C ASP A 47 -10.30 -3.76 -1.82
N VAL A 48 -11.44 -3.09 -1.71
CA VAL A 48 -12.61 -3.49 -0.93
C VAL A 48 -13.82 -3.45 -1.85
N LEU A 49 -14.50 -4.60 -2.01
CA LEU A 49 -15.63 -4.72 -2.91
C LEU A 49 -16.95 -4.37 -2.23
N LEU A 50 -17.14 -4.84 -0.99
CA LEU A 50 -18.41 -4.76 -0.29
C LEU A 50 -18.23 -4.07 1.07
N GLU A 51 -19.19 -3.25 1.45
CA GLU A 51 -19.35 -2.85 2.85
C GLU A 51 -19.81 -4.06 3.66
N ASP A 52 -19.11 -4.31 4.76
CA ASP A 52 -19.46 -5.38 5.71
C ASP A 52 -19.45 -4.82 7.13
N PRO A 53 -20.61 -4.42 7.68
CA PRO A 53 -20.71 -3.88 9.03
C PRO A 53 -20.29 -4.88 10.12
N SER A 54 -20.25 -6.18 9.82
CA SER A 54 -19.81 -7.22 10.76
C SER A 54 -18.30 -7.36 10.83
N PHE A 55 -17.57 -6.82 9.86
CA PHE A 55 -16.12 -6.84 9.85
C PHE A 55 -15.56 -5.81 10.83
N GLY A 56 -14.51 -6.15 11.56
CA GLY A 56 -13.91 -5.27 12.57
C GLY A 56 -13.32 -3.96 12.03
N ASP A 57 -13.25 -3.81 10.70
CA ASP A 57 -12.96 -2.59 9.98
C ASP A 57 -14.05 -2.32 8.93
N PRO A 58 -15.13 -1.64 9.30
CA PRO A 58 -16.23 -1.34 8.40
C PRO A 58 -15.86 -0.36 7.28
N ALA A 59 -14.71 0.32 7.42
CA ALA A 59 -14.27 1.31 6.44
C ALA A 59 -14.05 0.67 5.05
N VAL A 60 -14.83 1.11 4.08
CA VAL A 60 -14.71 0.67 2.69
C VAL A 60 -13.47 1.28 2.01
N GLY A 61 -12.88 2.33 2.59
CA GLY A 61 -11.83 3.12 1.96
C GLY A 61 -12.43 4.04 0.88
N GLN A 62 -11.75 4.23 -0.24
CA GLN A 62 -12.38 4.86 -1.39
C GLN A 62 -13.50 3.94 -1.89
N ILE A 63 -14.67 4.49 -2.11
CA ILE A 63 -15.89 3.73 -2.47
C ILE A 63 -15.88 3.22 -3.93
N TYR A 64 -14.91 3.65 -4.73
CA TYR A 64 -14.75 3.27 -6.11
C TYR A 64 -13.82 2.06 -6.26
N ASP A 65 -13.93 1.31 -7.36
CA ASP A 65 -12.94 0.27 -7.69
C ASP A 65 -11.52 0.83 -7.64
N MET A 66 -10.66 0.08 -7.01
CA MET A 66 -9.30 0.52 -6.69
C MET A 66 -8.49 0.90 -7.94
N LEU A 67 -8.44 0.03 -8.96
CA LEU A 67 -7.59 0.25 -10.13
C LEU A 67 -8.16 1.32 -11.08
N ILE A 68 -9.49 1.40 -11.17
CA ILE A 68 -10.16 2.44 -11.95
C ILE A 68 -9.89 3.80 -11.30
N TYR A 69 -10.08 3.92 -9.99
CA TYR A 69 -9.90 5.18 -9.29
C TYR A 69 -8.42 5.61 -9.19
N LEU A 70 -7.52 4.65 -8.97
CA LEU A 70 -6.08 4.88 -9.06
C LEU A 70 -5.69 5.46 -10.42
N THR A 71 -6.20 4.88 -11.51
CA THR A 71 -5.93 5.35 -12.88
C THR A 71 -6.47 6.77 -13.10
N TYR A 72 -7.64 7.07 -12.56
CA TYR A 72 -8.22 8.42 -12.60
C TYR A 72 -7.32 9.44 -11.90
N LEU A 73 -6.91 9.18 -10.64
CA LEU A 73 -6.01 10.08 -9.91
C LEU A 73 -4.60 10.14 -10.53
N ALA A 74 -4.13 9.06 -11.14
CA ALA A 74 -2.89 9.06 -11.92
C ALA A 74 -2.91 10.09 -13.05
N SER A 75 -4.05 10.21 -13.75
CA SER A 75 -4.24 11.18 -14.83
C SER A 75 -4.31 12.63 -14.35
N GLN A 76 -4.62 12.86 -13.08
CA GLN A 76 -4.77 14.18 -12.47
C GLN A 76 -3.51 14.67 -11.73
N THR A 77 -2.52 13.79 -11.56
CA THR A 77 -1.25 14.06 -10.88
C THR A 77 -0.08 13.74 -11.82
N LYS A 78 1.15 14.17 -11.48
CA LYS A 78 2.29 14.10 -12.42
C LYS A 78 3.42 13.18 -11.98
N LYS A 79 3.76 13.17 -10.68
CA LYS A 79 4.98 12.55 -10.14
C LYS A 79 4.74 11.61 -8.98
N ILE A 80 3.70 11.87 -8.17
CA ILE A 80 3.40 11.10 -6.97
C ILE A 80 3.19 9.64 -7.35
N ALA A 81 3.83 8.73 -6.62
CA ALA A 81 3.66 7.29 -6.84
C ALA A 81 2.26 6.83 -6.40
N LEU A 82 1.80 5.75 -6.98
CA LEU A 82 0.47 5.20 -6.77
C LEU A 82 0.59 3.76 -6.28
N GLY A 83 0.26 3.53 -5.04
CA GLY A 83 0.40 2.24 -4.38
C GLY A 83 -0.95 1.55 -4.15
N THR A 84 -0.99 0.25 -4.28
CA THR A 84 -2.15 -0.53 -3.84
C THR A 84 -1.89 -1.13 -2.44
N SER A 85 -2.88 -1.06 -1.55
CA SER A 85 -2.78 -1.57 -0.16
C SER A 85 -4.03 -2.36 0.26
N ALA A 86 -4.31 -3.48 -0.40
CA ALA A 86 -3.54 -4.15 -1.45
C ALA A 86 -4.47 -4.83 -2.45
N ILE A 87 -3.98 -5.15 -3.65
CA ILE A 87 -4.72 -6.01 -4.59
C ILE A 87 -4.97 -7.38 -3.93
N VAL A 88 -6.22 -7.79 -3.84
CA VAL A 88 -6.58 -9.11 -3.31
C VAL A 88 -6.47 -10.14 -4.42
N LEU A 89 -5.26 -10.69 -4.63
CA LEU A 89 -4.97 -11.60 -5.75
C LEU A 89 -5.78 -12.89 -5.72
N SER A 90 -6.21 -13.35 -4.55
CA SER A 90 -7.07 -14.54 -4.44
C SER A 90 -8.49 -14.35 -4.99
N LEU A 91 -8.96 -13.08 -5.12
CA LEU A 91 -10.28 -12.72 -5.62
C LEU A 91 -10.28 -12.22 -7.07
N ARG A 92 -9.12 -11.79 -7.59
CA ARG A 92 -8.99 -11.27 -8.94
C ARG A 92 -8.31 -12.30 -9.85
N HIS A 93 -8.77 -12.40 -11.09
CA HIS A 93 -8.09 -13.27 -12.08
C HIS A 93 -6.73 -12.66 -12.45
N PRO A 94 -5.59 -13.37 -12.25
CA PRO A 94 -4.25 -12.79 -12.40
C PRO A 94 -3.94 -12.28 -13.81
N LEU A 95 -4.52 -12.86 -14.86
CA LEU A 95 -4.37 -12.36 -16.23
C LEU A 95 -5.05 -10.99 -16.42
N ARG A 96 -6.19 -10.75 -15.75
CA ARG A 96 -6.85 -9.44 -15.78
C ARG A 96 -6.01 -8.41 -15.04
N VAL A 97 -5.56 -8.74 -13.84
CA VAL A 97 -4.65 -7.89 -13.06
C VAL A 97 -3.38 -7.55 -13.86
N ALA A 98 -2.76 -8.55 -14.52
CA ALA A 98 -1.59 -8.31 -15.35
C ALA A 98 -1.86 -7.28 -16.46
N LYS A 99 -3.02 -7.40 -17.13
CA LYS A 99 -3.40 -6.46 -18.20
C LYS A 99 -3.64 -5.05 -17.68
N GLU A 100 -4.34 -4.92 -16.57
CA GLU A 100 -4.67 -3.66 -15.90
C GLU A 100 -3.38 -2.95 -15.45
N ILE A 101 -2.51 -3.66 -14.71
CA ILE A 101 -1.24 -3.15 -14.19
C ILE A 101 -0.29 -2.72 -15.32
N ALA A 102 -0.13 -3.56 -16.36
CA ALA A 102 0.71 -3.21 -17.50
C ALA A 102 0.16 -1.99 -18.27
N THR A 103 -1.16 -1.84 -18.35
CA THR A 103 -1.79 -0.68 -18.97
C THR A 103 -1.53 0.58 -18.15
N ILE A 104 -1.72 0.54 -16.83
CA ILE A 104 -1.47 1.67 -15.93
C ILE A 104 0.00 2.10 -16.01
N ASP A 105 0.94 1.14 -15.98
CA ASP A 105 2.37 1.45 -16.06
C ASP A 105 2.76 2.06 -17.40
N GLN A 106 2.16 1.63 -18.52
CA GLN A 106 2.39 2.24 -19.83
C GLN A 106 1.85 3.67 -19.93
N LEU A 107 0.68 3.94 -19.32
CA LEU A 107 0.07 5.27 -19.30
C LEU A 107 0.78 6.23 -18.33
N PHE A 108 1.31 5.70 -17.23
CA PHE A 108 1.94 6.47 -16.14
C PHE A 108 3.25 5.81 -15.70
N PRO A 109 4.29 5.84 -16.52
CA PRO A 109 5.53 5.07 -16.30
C PRO A 109 6.19 5.34 -14.95
N GLU A 110 6.66 4.26 -14.31
CA GLU A 110 7.47 4.29 -13.08
C GLU A 110 6.74 4.86 -11.84
N ARG A 111 5.43 5.02 -11.89
CA ARG A 111 4.64 5.56 -10.76
C ARG A 111 3.93 4.47 -9.94
N LEU A 112 3.78 3.26 -10.48
CA LEU A 112 2.99 2.20 -9.85
C LEU A 112 3.81 1.37 -8.86
N ILE A 113 3.21 1.08 -7.69
CA ILE A 113 3.73 0.16 -6.69
C ILE A 113 2.62 -0.84 -6.38
N MET A 114 2.86 -2.13 -6.64
CA MET A 114 1.89 -3.17 -6.32
C MET A 114 2.03 -3.62 -4.87
N GLY A 115 1.08 -3.32 -4.00
CA GLY A 115 0.85 -4.09 -2.80
C GLY A 115 -0.12 -5.22 -3.12
N VAL A 116 0.17 -6.45 -2.70
CA VAL A 116 -0.64 -7.64 -2.97
C VAL A 116 -0.91 -8.42 -1.69
N SER A 117 -2.11 -8.99 -1.59
CA SER A 117 -2.55 -9.75 -0.42
C SER A 117 -3.41 -10.95 -0.78
N SER A 118 -3.62 -11.83 0.20
CA SER A 118 -4.58 -12.95 0.08
C SER A 118 -6.02 -12.56 0.43
N GLY A 119 -6.26 -11.36 0.97
CA GLY A 119 -7.58 -10.94 1.46
C GLY A 119 -7.97 -11.56 2.81
N ASP A 120 -8.84 -10.88 3.52
CA ASP A 120 -9.34 -11.25 4.84
C ASP A 120 -10.86 -11.03 5.01
N ARG A 121 -11.51 -10.25 4.14
CA ARG A 121 -12.92 -9.89 4.21
C ARG A 121 -13.78 -11.00 3.63
N ARG A 122 -14.37 -11.82 4.52
CA ARG A 122 -15.14 -13.01 4.12
C ARG A 122 -16.33 -12.70 3.21
N ALA A 123 -16.96 -11.55 3.37
CA ALA A 123 -18.07 -11.12 2.54
C ALA A 123 -17.70 -11.01 1.06
N ASP A 124 -16.50 -10.51 0.74
CA ASP A 124 -16.03 -10.38 -0.64
C ASP A 124 -15.84 -11.77 -1.29
N PHE A 125 -15.33 -12.75 -0.53
CA PHE A 125 -15.19 -14.13 -0.99
C PHE A 125 -16.54 -14.79 -1.27
N LEU A 126 -17.50 -14.61 -0.37
CA LEU A 126 -18.87 -15.12 -0.54
C LEU A 126 -19.55 -14.48 -1.76
N GLY A 127 -19.44 -13.15 -1.90
CA GLY A 127 -20.01 -12.40 -3.02
C GLY A 127 -19.47 -12.84 -4.39
N LEU A 128 -18.22 -13.29 -4.45
CA LEU A 128 -17.58 -13.79 -5.66
C LEU A 128 -17.64 -15.31 -5.81
N ASN A 129 -18.29 -16.03 -4.89
CA ASN A 129 -18.33 -17.50 -4.86
C ASN A 129 -16.92 -18.13 -4.86
N VAL A 130 -15.98 -17.54 -4.11
CA VAL A 130 -14.61 -18.04 -3.93
C VAL A 130 -14.48 -18.58 -2.51
N ASN A 131 -13.83 -19.74 -2.35
CA ASN A 131 -13.59 -20.29 -1.03
C ASN A 131 -12.54 -19.46 -0.29
N HIS A 132 -12.91 -18.96 0.90
CA HIS A 132 -12.04 -18.17 1.74
C HIS A 132 -10.90 -18.99 2.37
N ASP A 133 -11.13 -20.28 2.62
CA ASP A 133 -10.20 -21.09 3.42
C ASP A 133 -8.94 -21.50 2.63
N ASP A 134 -9.02 -21.52 1.30
CA ASP A 134 -7.89 -21.81 0.41
C ASP A 134 -7.19 -20.54 -0.15
N ARG A 135 -7.57 -19.36 0.35
CA ARG A 135 -7.07 -18.07 -0.15
C ARG A 135 -5.54 -17.94 -0.15
N GLY A 136 -4.86 -18.61 0.77
CA GLY A 136 -3.39 -18.62 0.83
C GLY A 136 -2.77 -19.36 -0.35
N GLN A 137 -3.31 -20.52 -0.71
CA GLN A 137 -2.88 -21.29 -1.88
C GLN A 137 -3.20 -20.53 -3.18
N ARG A 138 -4.42 -20.02 -3.29
CA ARG A 138 -4.86 -19.21 -4.44
C ARG A 138 -3.98 -17.98 -4.64
N PHE A 139 -3.58 -17.31 -3.54
CA PHE A 139 -2.68 -16.18 -3.59
C PHE A 139 -1.33 -16.55 -4.22
N VAL A 140 -0.70 -17.64 -3.76
CA VAL A 140 0.59 -18.10 -4.30
C VAL A 140 0.49 -18.42 -5.79
N GLU A 141 -0.56 -19.14 -6.18
CA GLU A 141 -0.80 -19.51 -7.58
C GLU A 141 -1.04 -18.27 -8.46
N ALA A 142 -1.88 -17.34 -7.99
CA ALA A 142 -2.13 -16.08 -8.68
C ALA A 142 -0.90 -15.19 -8.76
N PHE A 143 -0.09 -15.12 -7.70
CA PHE A 143 1.16 -14.37 -7.66
C PHE A 143 2.17 -14.89 -8.70
N HIS A 144 2.37 -16.18 -8.77
CA HIS A 144 3.29 -16.77 -9.77
C HIS A 144 2.76 -16.60 -11.19
N TYR A 145 1.45 -16.79 -11.39
CA TYR A 145 0.80 -16.55 -12.68
C TYR A 145 1.01 -15.10 -13.13
N LEU A 146 0.71 -14.14 -12.25
CA LEU A 146 0.86 -12.70 -12.51
C LEU A 146 2.30 -12.35 -12.94
N ASN A 147 3.29 -12.80 -12.18
CA ASN A 147 4.70 -12.52 -12.46
C ASN A 147 5.15 -13.12 -13.81
N LYS A 148 4.75 -14.35 -14.12
CA LYS A 148 5.06 -14.97 -15.41
C LYS A 148 4.47 -14.15 -16.56
N VAL A 149 3.20 -13.80 -16.47
CA VAL A 149 2.52 -13.05 -17.53
C VAL A 149 3.11 -11.65 -17.71
N LEU A 150 3.49 -10.96 -16.63
CA LEU A 150 4.09 -9.64 -16.72
C LEU A 150 5.48 -9.63 -17.33
N TYR A 151 6.33 -10.63 -17.02
CA TYR A 151 7.76 -10.52 -17.25
C TYR A 151 8.37 -11.59 -18.18
N GLU A 152 7.65 -12.69 -18.48
CA GLU A 152 8.11 -13.69 -19.43
C GLU A 152 7.46 -13.48 -20.80
N GLU A 153 8.22 -13.70 -21.88
CA GLU A 153 7.68 -13.73 -23.23
C GLU A 153 7.05 -15.08 -23.53
N PHE A 154 5.84 -15.09 -24.07
CA PHE A 154 5.06 -16.28 -24.41
C PHE A 154 5.05 -17.35 -23.30
N PRO A 155 4.70 -17.00 -22.06
CA PRO A 155 4.80 -17.91 -20.93
C PRO A 155 3.91 -19.14 -21.11
N SER A 156 4.40 -20.30 -20.64
CA SER A 156 3.59 -21.51 -20.51
C SER A 156 3.11 -21.61 -19.08
N ILE A 157 1.77 -21.58 -18.91
CA ILE A 157 1.12 -21.57 -17.59
C ILE A 157 -0.02 -22.60 -17.61
N ARG A 158 -0.08 -23.41 -16.56
CA ARG A 158 -1.20 -24.33 -16.28
C ARG A 158 -1.52 -24.30 -14.80
N THR A 159 -2.66 -23.70 -14.45
CA THR A 159 -3.10 -23.47 -13.07
C THR A 159 -4.62 -23.57 -12.96
N ALA A 160 -5.15 -23.45 -11.74
CA ALA A 160 -6.61 -23.35 -11.53
C ALA A 160 -7.19 -22.05 -12.15
N PHE A 161 -6.37 -21.02 -12.41
CA PHE A 161 -6.81 -19.81 -13.11
C PHE A 161 -6.85 -19.96 -14.63
N GLY A 162 -6.42 -21.09 -15.18
CA GLY A 162 -6.49 -21.37 -16.61
C GLY A 162 -5.13 -21.79 -17.20
N ASN A 163 -5.18 -22.01 -18.52
CA ASN A 163 -4.05 -22.44 -19.31
C ASN A 163 -3.67 -21.35 -20.30
N MET A 164 -2.37 -21.06 -20.41
CA MET A 164 -1.84 -20.13 -21.39
C MET A 164 -0.63 -20.78 -22.07
N GLN A 165 -0.66 -20.89 -23.40
CA GLN A 165 0.41 -21.42 -24.21
C GLN A 165 0.39 -20.76 -25.58
N GLY A 166 1.56 -20.32 -26.05
CA GLY A 166 1.69 -19.68 -27.36
C GLY A 166 1.04 -18.29 -27.47
N SER A 167 0.65 -17.69 -26.36
CA SER A 167 0.06 -16.34 -26.29
C SER A 167 0.91 -15.45 -25.40
N ASN A 168 0.84 -14.13 -25.63
CA ASN A 168 1.60 -13.16 -24.85
C ASN A 168 0.74 -12.00 -24.36
N LEU A 169 1.12 -11.38 -23.25
CA LEU A 169 0.53 -10.14 -22.78
C LEU A 169 1.10 -8.95 -23.56
N VAL A 170 0.21 -8.11 -24.07
CA VAL A 170 0.55 -6.82 -24.73
C VAL A 170 -0.36 -5.73 -24.19
N PRO A 171 0.18 -4.60 -23.66
CA PRO A 171 1.61 -4.32 -23.50
C PRO A 171 2.25 -5.10 -22.34
N LYS A 172 3.55 -5.10 -22.27
CA LYS A 172 4.32 -5.42 -21.06
C LYS A 172 4.52 -4.14 -20.23
N PRO A 173 4.84 -4.23 -18.93
CA PRO A 173 5.29 -3.07 -18.15
C PRO A 173 6.57 -2.46 -18.75
N THR A 174 6.75 -1.15 -18.54
CA THR A 174 7.96 -0.44 -18.97
C THR A 174 9.21 -0.90 -18.23
N LYS A 175 9.05 -1.21 -16.95
CA LYS A 175 10.06 -1.79 -16.05
C LYS A 175 9.42 -2.77 -15.08
N ARG A 176 10.24 -3.47 -14.28
CA ARG A 176 9.73 -4.25 -13.16
C ARG A 176 9.03 -3.34 -12.16
N ILE A 177 7.75 -3.61 -11.91
CA ILE A 177 6.93 -2.88 -10.95
C ILE A 177 7.23 -3.42 -9.55
N PRO A 178 7.63 -2.57 -8.58
CA PRO A 178 7.89 -3.02 -7.22
C PRO A 178 6.65 -3.69 -6.61
N THR A 179 6.83 -4.89 -6.07
CA THR A 179 5.73 -5.69 -5.50
C THR A 179 5.93 -5.89 -4.00
N MET A 180 5.05 -5.26 -3.20
CA MET A 180 5.02 -5.37 -1.73
C MET A 180 4.07 -6.48 -1.31
N ILE A 181 4.55 -7.46 -0.56
CA ILE A 181 3.65 -8.41 0.10
C ILE A 181 3.00 -7.70 1.28
N THR A 182 1.67 -7.73 1.36
CA THR A 182 0.91 -7.02 2.40
C THR A 182 0.43 -7.98 3.48
N GLY A 183 0.70 -7.64 4.74
CA GLY A 183 0.47 -8.53 5.87
C GLY A 183 1.32 -9.80 5.72
N TYR A 184 0.78 -10.92 6.13
CA TYR A 184 1.40 -12.23 5.90
C TYR A 184 0.92 -12.91 4.61
N ALA A 185 -0.15 -12.43 3.99
CA ALA A 185 -0.77 -13.04 2.80
C ALA A 185 -0.96 -14.57 2.92
N GLN A 186 -1.18 -15.08 4.14
CA GLN A 186 -1.26 -16.50 4.49
C GLN A 186 0.03 -17.29 4.17
N GLN A 187 1.19 -16.61 4.11
CA GLN A 187 2.50 -17.20 3.83
C GLN A 187 3.46 -16.99 4.99
N SER A 188 4.61 -17.68 4.97
CA SER A 188 5.68 -17.45 5.92
C SER A 188 6.53 -16.23 5.54
N MET A 189 7.26 -15.67 6.51
CA MET A 189 8.16 -14.54 6.27
C MET A 189 9.29 -14.91 5.28
N GLU A 190 9.75 -16.16 5.30
CA GLU A 190 10.72 -16.66 4.31
C GLU A 190 10.14 -16.63 2.89
N TRP A 191 8.86 -16.95 2.74
CA TRP A 191 8.23 -16.95 1.42
C TRP A 191 8.25 -15.55 0.82
N PHE A 192 7.82 -14.53 1.55
CA PHE A 192 7.81 -13.18 1.00
C PHE A 192 9.18 -12.52 0.98
N ALA A 193 10.14 -12.93 1.83
CA ALA A 193 11.54 -12.54 1.68
C ALA A 193 12.14 -13.02 0.35
N LYS A 194 11.72 -14.19 -0.14
CA LYS A 194 12.17 -14.73 -1.43
C LYS A 194 11.44 -14.10 -2.63
N ASN A 195 10.14 -13.88 -2.52
CA ASN A 195 9.26 -13.62 -3.66
C ASN A 195 8.85 -12.16 -3.82
N GLY A 196 8.72 -11.38 -2.73
CA GLY A 196 8.38 -9.96 -2.76
C GLY A 196 9.58 -9.06 -2.99
N ASP A 197 9.33 -7.86 -3.50
CA ASP A 197 10.34 -6.80 -3.59
C ASP A 197 10.39 -5.94 -2.31
N GLY A 198 9.44 -6.11 -1.40
CA GLY A 198 9.36 -5.49 -0.08
C GLY A 198 8.20 -6.06 0.74
N TRP A 199 8.06 -5.58 1.96
CA TRP A 199 7.00 -5.98 2.87
C TRP A 199 6.21 -4.78 3.38
N MET A 200 4.89 -4.86 3.33
CA MET A 200 3.96 -3.90 3.92
C MET A 200 3.26 -4.55 5.10
N TYR A 201 3.39 -3.95 6.28
CA TYR A 201 2.82 -4.54 7.48
C TYR A 201 2.06 -3.52 8.33
N TYR A 202 1.17 -4.00 9.18
CA TYR A 202 0.39 -3.17 10.09
C TYR A 202 1.29 -2.42 11.07
N PRO A 203 0.90 -1.20 11.49
CA PRO A 203 1.65 -0.44 12.49
C PRO A 203 1.58 -1.15 13.84
N ARG A 204 2.69 -1.14 14.54
CA ARG A 204 2.84 -1.62 15.92
C ARG A 204 3.55 -0.56 16.74
N SER A 205 3.59 -0.75 18.06
CA SER A 205 4.50 0.07 18.87
C SER A 205 5.93 -0.03 18.35
N PRO A 206 6.74 1.04 18.42
CA PRO A 206 8.11 1.03 17.86
C PRO A 206 8.97 -0.15 18.29
N HIS A 207 8.87 -0.56 19.57
CA HIS A 207 9.62 -1.71 20.09
C HIS A 207 9.24 -3.02 19.37
N LEU A 208 7.95 -3.32 19.25
CA LEU A 208 7.49 -4.53 18.55
C LEU A 208 7.76 -4.47 17.04
N GLN A 209 7.72 -3.26 16.46
CA GLN A 209 8.02 -3.08 15.05
C GLN A 209 9.51 -3.30 14.77
N ALA A 210 10.39 -2.83 15.66
CA ALA A 210 11.84 -3.05 15.55
C ALA A 210 12.18 -4.54 15.47
N GLU A 211 11.60 -5.35 16.36
CA GLU A 211 11.80 -6.80 16.36
C GLU A 211 11.30 -7.46 15.07
N THR A 212 10.12 -7.03 14.60
CA THR A 212 9.55 -7.50 13.33
C THR A 212 10.44 -7.17 12.14
N ILE A 213 10.96 -5.94 12.09
CA ILE A 213 11.85 -5.49 11.01
C ILE A 213 13.21 -6.20 11.08
N ARG A 214 13.75 -6.43 12.27
CA ARG A 214 14.99 -7.18 12.45
C ARG A 214 14.87 -8.59 11.86
N GLN A 215 13.84 -9.33 12.20
CA GLN A 215 13.56 -10.66 11.64
C GLN A 215 13.40 -10.61 10.11
N TRP A 216 12.70 -9.60 9.60
CA TRP A 216 12.57 -9.39 8.16
C TRP A 216 13.92 -9.18 7.47
N ARG A 217 14.78 -8.33 8.03
CA ARG A 217 16.11 -8.05 7.47
C ARG A 217 17.02 -9.29 7.48
N GLU A 218 17.00 -10.07 8.55
CA GLU A 218 17.76 -11.32 8.66
C GLU A 218 17.36 -12.31 7.56
N LEU A 219 16.06 -12.47 7.31
CA LEU A 219 15.56 -13.36 6.27
C LEU A 219 15.84 -12.83 4.86
N VAL A 220 15.76 -11.52 4.63
CA VAL A 220 16.14 -10.93 3.35
C VAL A 220 17.62 -11.18 3.07
N GLU A 221 18.50 -10.94 4.05
CA GLU A 221 19.95 -11.19 3.88
C GLU A 221 20.24 -12.69 3.65
N GLN A 222 19.54 -13.56 4.36
CA GLN A 222 19.70 -15.01 4.21
C GLN A 222 19.31 -15.51 2.80
N TYR A 223 18.21 -15.02 2.24
CA TYR A 223 17.65 -15.53 0.99
C TYR A 223 17.96 -14.70 -0.24
N CYS A 224 18.28 -13.43 -0.07
CA CYS A 224 18.59 -12.49 -1.12
C CYS A 224 19.77 -11.58 -0.72
N PRO A 225 20.97 -12.15 -0.46
CA PRO A 225 22.09 -11.40 0.09
C PRO A 225 22.44 -10.18 -0.78
N GLY A 226 22.69 -9.04 -0.11
CA GLY A 226 23.00 -7.78 -0.75
C GLY A 226 21.83 -7.09 -1.49
N VAL A 227 20.62 -7.62 -1.39
CA VAL A 227 19.42 -7.01 -2.00
C VAL A 227 18.64 -6.25 -0.94
N PHE A 228 18.53 -4.93 -1.12
CA PHE A 228 17.67 -4.12 -0.26
C PHE A 228 16.19 -4.32 -0.61
N LYS A 229 15.36 -4.69 0.38
CA LYS A 229 13.90 -4.82 0.28
C LYS A 229 13.24 -3.93 1.33
N PRO A 230 12.48 -2.89 0.95
CA PRO A 230 11.89 -1.94 1.89
C PRO A 230 10.85 -2.58 2.81
N PHE A 231 10.72 -1.97 4.00
CA PHE A 231 9.61 -2.20 4.92
C PHE A 231 8.72 -0.96 4.94
N THR A 232 7.41 -1.16 4.74
CA THR A 232 6.43 -0.08 4.68
C THR A 232 5.28 -0.31 5.65
N GLN A 233 4.63 0.77 6.12
CA GLN A 233 3.46 0.66 6.98
C GLN A 233 2.47 1.81 6.79
N PRO A 234 1.14 1.54 6.90
CA PRO A 234 0.15 2.59 7.13
C PRO A 234 0.26 3.14 8.54
N MET A 235 -0.29 4.30 8.79
CA MET A 235 -0.56 4.83 10.13
C MET A 235 -1.79 5.72 10.11
N HIS A 236 -2.80 5.43 10.93
CA HIS A 236 -3.91 6.35 11.15
C HIS A 236 -3.41 7.58 11.91
N LEU A 237 -3.77 8.76 11.45
CA LEU A 237 -3.32 10.02 12.02
C LEU A 237 -4.51 10.93 12.35
N ASP A 238 -4.62 11.31 13.63
CA ASP A 238 -5.39 12.45 14.09
C ASP A 238 -4.40 13.53 14.54
N LEU A 239 -4.02 14.44 13.62
CA LEU A 239 -3.05 15.48 13.92
C LEU A 239 -3.68 16.53 14.85
N ALA A 240 -3.13 16.68 16.05
CA ALA A 240 -3.62 17.60 17.03
C ALA A 240 -3.29 19.06 16.69
N GLU A 241 -4.11 20.01 17.19
CA GLU A 241 -3.84 21.45 17.05
C GLU A 241 -2.65 21.89 17.89
N ASP A 242 -2.51 21.34 19.12
CA ASP A 242 -1.32 21.55 19.94
C ASP A 242 -0.13 20.81 19.31
N PRO A 243 0.91 21.53 18.83
CA PRO A 243 2.08 20.90 18.20
C PRO A 243 2.85 19.98 19.15
N ASN A 244 2.68 20.11 20.45
CA ASN A 244 3.39 19.32 21.47
C ASN A 244 2.51 18.27 22.13
N GLU A 245 1.27 18.07 21.66
CA GLU A 245 0.39 17.03 22.21
C GLU A 245 1.09 15.66 22.14
N MET A 246 1.15 14.98 23.29
CA MET A 246 1.78 13.67 23.40
C MET A 246 1.00 12.60 22.60
N PRO A 247 1.68 11.57 22.07
CA PRO A 247 1.02 10.52 21.33
C PRO A 247 -0.03 9.78 22.16
N ILE A 248 -1.29 9.84 21.76
CA ILE A 248 -2.40 9.09 22.31
C ILE A 248 -2.74 7.98 21.30
N PRO A 249 -2.66 6.70 21.69
CA PRO A 249 -2.99 5.61 20.79
C PRO A 249 -4.44 5.69 20.29
N ILE A 250 -4.62 5.54 19.00
CA ILE A 250 -5.89 5.27 18.34
C ILE A 250 -5.79 3.95 17.57
N ARG A 251 -6.86 3.49 16.95
CA ARG A 251 -6.81 2.28 16.15
C ARG A 251 -5.77 2.44 15.03
N LEU A 252 -4.80 1.55 14.95
CA LEU A 252 -3.73 1.52 13.93
C LEU A 252 -2.92 2.82 13.79
N GLY A 253 -2.82 3.63 14.85
CA GLY A 253 -2.07 4.87 14.79
C GLY A 253 -2.15 5.73 16.05
N PHE A 254 -2.06 7.04 15.87
CA PHE A 254 -1.99 7.99 16.97
C PHE A 254 -2.75 9.28 16.69
N ARG A 255 -3.33 9.84 17.77
CA ARG A 255 -3.56 11.28 17.88
C ARG A 255 -2.29 11.90 18.47
N VAL A 256 -1.73 12.92 17.83
CA VAL A 256 -0.40 13.44 18.19
C VAL A 256 -0.16 14.84 17.61
N GLY A 257 0.56 15.69 18.34
CA GLY A 257 1.04 16.99 17.85
C GLY A 257 2.23 16.82 16.90
N ARG A 258 2.39 17.75 15.93
CA ARG A 258 3.41 17.63 14.87
C ARG A 258 4.85 17.45 15.38
N ASN A 259 5.23 18.13 16.48
CA ASN A 259 6.59 18.01 17.03
C ASN A 259 6.86 16.58 17.54
N ARG A 260 5.88 16.00 18.22
CA ARG A 260 5.94 14.61 18.70
C ARG A 260 5.80 13.59 17.58
N LEU A 261 5.07 13.94 16.53
CA LEU A 261 5.02 13.12 15.31
C LEU A 261 6.40 13.03 14.65
N ILE A 262 7.12 14.14 14.53
CA ILE A 262 8.51 14.15 13.98
C ILE A 262 9.43 13.25 14.81
N GLU A 263 9.35 13.31 16.13
CA GLU A 263 10.12 12.42 17.01
C GLU A 263 9.76 10.95 16.77
N LEU A 264 8.49 10.63 16.71
CA LEU A 264 7.99 9.27 16.45
C LEU A 264 8.43 8.75 15.07
N LEU A 265 8.37 9.59 14.04
CA LEU A 265 8.80 9.23 12.68
C LEU A 265 10.33 8.99 12.62
N ASN A 266 11.13 9.75 13.37
CA ASN A 266 12.57 9.48 13.50
C ASN A 266 12.82 8.11 14.15
N ILE A 267 12.08 7.75 15.19
CA ILE A 267 12.17 6.40 15.78
C ILE A 267 11.82 5.33 14.74
N TYR A 268 10.72 5.50 13.96
CA TYR A 268 10.39 4.54 12.90
C TYR A 268 11.48 4.46 11.81
N LYS A 269 12.08 5.58 11.44
CA LYS A 269 13.22 5.61 10.52
C LYS A 269 14.42 4.83 11.08
N GLU A 270 14.79 5.05 12.34
CA GLU A 270 15.91 4.39 13.01
C GLU A 270 15.73 2.87 13.11
N ILE A 271 14.52 2.40 13.37
CA ILE A 271 14.22 0.96 13.41
C ILE A 271 14.06 0.31 12.03
N GLY A 272 14.14 1.11 10.94
CA GLY A 272 14.22 0.60 9.57
C GLY A 272 12.92 0.61 8.78
N VAL A 273 11.91 1.40 9.17
CA VAL A 273 10.76 1.71 8.31
C VAL A 273 11.22 2.63 7.18
N ASN A 274 10.98 2.25 5.93
CA ASN A 274 11.43 3.00 4.75
C ASN A 274 10.34 3.87 4.13
N HIS A 275 9.09 3.52 4.40
CA HIS A 275 7.95 4.31 3.95
C HIS A 275 6.79 4.19 4.93
N LEU A 276 6.17 5.33 5.24
CA LEU A 276 4.98 5.40 6.05
C LEU A 276 3.94 6.25 5.33
N PHE A 277 2.69 5.79 5.29
CA PHE A 277 1.61 6.55 4.68
C PHE A 277 0.46 6.76 5.67
N PHE A 278 0.04 8.02 5.77
CA PHE A 278 -0.98 8.43 6.72
C PHE A 278 -2.38 8.20 6.17
N ALA A 279 -3.25 7.59 6.98
CA ALA A 279 -4.69 7.55 6.76
C ALA A 279 -5.36 8.60 7.66
N LEU A 280 -6.10 9.52 7.06
CA LEU A 280 -6.76 10.64 7.76
C LEU A 280 -8.19 10.31 8.20
N PHE A 281 -8.58 9.08 8.13
CA PHE A 281 -9.89 8.55 8.41
C PHE A 281 -10.43 8.92 9.83
N ASP A 282 -9.55 8.96 10.85
CA ASP A 282 -9.88 9.36 12.22
C ASP A 282 -9.57 10.84 12.52
N SER A 283 -9.07 11.61 11.55
CA SER A 283 -8.69 13.00 11.76
C SER A 283 -9.87 13.86 12.21
N LYS A 284 -9.68 14.69 13.23
CA LYS A 284 -10.69 15.66 13.68
C LYS A 284 -10.63 16.97 12.89
N ARG A 285 -9.51 17.20 12.23
CA ARG A 285 -9.26 18.40 11.44
C ARG A 285 -9.52 18.14 9.95
N PRO A 286 -9.90 19.18 9.17
CA PRO A 286 -10.02 19.07 7.73
C PRO A 286 -8.72 18.53 7.09
N ALA A 287 -8.86 17.62 6.13
CA ALA A 287 -7.71 16.99 5.48
C ALA A 287 -6.76 18.01 4.83
N GLU A 288 -7.31 19.08 4.24
CA GLU A 288 -6.52 20.16 3.65
C GLU A 288 -5.58 20.81 4.65
N GLU A 289 -6.08 21.16 5.85
CA GLU A 289 -5.26 21.76 6.91
C GLU A 289 -4.17 20.80 7.37
N VAL A 290 -4.51 19.51 7.54
CA VAL A 290 -3.55 18.47 7.94
C VAL A 290 -2.47 18.28 6.88
N ILE A 291 -2.85 18.22 5.59
CA ILE A 291 -1.89 18.11 4.48
C ILE A 291 -0.97 19.34 4.41
N HIS A 292 -1.52 20.55 4.62
CA HIS A 292 -0.73 21.78 4.69
C HIS A 292 0.29 21.72 5.83
N GLU A 293 -0.14 21.40 7.05
CA GLU A 293 0.76 21.35 8.21
C GLU A 293 1.81 20.25 8.07
N LEU A 294 1.43 19.04 7.64
CA LEU A 294 2.40 17.98 7.36
C LEU A 294 3.39 18.37 6.26
N GLY A 295 2.90 19.03 5.21
CA GLY A 295 3.72 19.48 4.08
C GLY A 295 4.75 20.53 4.46
N GLN A 296 4.36 21.49 5.27
CA GLN A 296 5.21 22.61 5.67
C GLN A 296 6.16 22.28 6.82
N GLU A 297 5.70 21.51 7.80
CA GLU A 297 6.37 21.36 9.09
C GLU A 297 6.97 19.95 9.29
N VAL A 298 6.43 18.91 8.66
CA VAL A 298 6.88 17.54 8.90
C VAL A 298 7.73 17.00 7.73
N LEU A 299 7.24 17.13 6.50
CA LEU A 299 7.95 16.63 5.31
C LEU A 299 9.38 17.15 5.14
N PRO A 300 9.75 18.40 5.51
CA PRO A 300 11.13 18.85 5.41
C PRO A 300 12.14 18.04 6.23
N HIS A 301 11.69 17.32 7.27
CA HIS A 301 12.53 16.41 8.06
C HIS A 301 12.74 15.04 7.39
N PHE A 302 11.92 14.71 6.37
CA PHE A 302 11.92 13.41 5.66
C PHE A 302 11.93 13.63 4.14
N PRO A 303 12.94 14.33 3.59
CA PRO A 303 12.96 14.67 2.18
C PRO A 303 13.04 13.40 1.33
N ALA A 304 12.20 13.34 0.31
CA ALA A 304 12.39 12.35 -0.75
C ALA A 304 13.64 12.75 -1.56
N ASN A 305 14.64 11.89 -1.58
CA ASN A 305 15.77 12.11 -2.47
C ASN A 305 15.30 12.06 -3.92
N LYS A 306 15.61 13.11 -4.66
CA LYS A 306 15.29 13.26 -6.07
C LYS A 306 16.06 12.27 -6.94
#